data_7ab6a08a895c9106714fb83af78d90de
#
_entry.id   7ab6a08a895c9106714fb83af78d90de
#
_cell.length_a   1.000
_cell.length_b   1.000
_cell.length_c   1.000
_cell.angle_alpha   90.00
_cell.angle_beta   90.00
_cell.angle_gamma   90.00
#
_symmetry.space_group_name_H-M   'P 1'
#
loop_
_entity.id
_entity.type
_entity.pdbx_description
1 polymer ?
#
loop_
_entity_poly.entity_id
_entity_poly.type
_entity_poly.pdbx_seq_one_letter_code
_entity_poly.pdbx_strand_id
1 'polypeptide(L)'
;MMAAALVAASALAPGITLAQAPGITRTDLQRHDLSIPGREMFQVLVEFAPGVVAARHSHPGEEIVYVVEGLIEYRLDGRPPVTLEPGEVLFIPYGAIHAAKNVGSGDAAELATYILEKGKPLFVLAE
;
A
#
# COMPACT_ATOMS: atom_id res chain seq x y z
N MET A 1 -27.29 27.18 -40.58
CA MET A 1 -26.98 25.81 -40.15
C MET A 1 -26.05 25.90 -38.97
N MET A 2 -26.56 25.66 -37.76
CA MET A 2 -25.74 25.61 -36.56
C MET A 2 -25.42 24.15 -36.26
N ALA A 3 -24.11 23.77 -36.27
CA ALA A 3 -23.66 22.45 -35.88
C ALA A 3 -23.45 22.45 -34.36
N ALA A 4 -24.27 21.69 -33.64
CA ALA A 4 -24.08 21.46 -32.21
C ALA A 4 -23.00 20.37 -32.02
N ALA A 5 -21.88 20.77 -31.44
CA ALA A 5 -20.84 19.82 -31.02
C ALA A 5 -21.27 19.15 -29.71
N LEU A 6 -21.58 17.86 -29.75
CA LEU A 6 -21.73 17.04 -28.54
C LEU A 6 -20.36 16.84 -27.90
N VAL A 7 -20.14 17.45 -26.74
CA VAL A 7 -19.03 17.11 -25.88
C VAL A 7 -19.43 15.88 -25.07
N ALA A 8 -18.90 14.73 -25.42
CA ALA A 8 -19.03 13.52 -24.61
C ALA A 8 -18.14 13.65 -23.37
N ALA A 9 -18.73 13.91 -22.22
CA ALA A 9 -18.05 13.84 -20.94
C ALA A 9 -17.82 12.35 -20.58
N SER A 10 -16.60 11.87 -20.75
CA SER A 10 -16.20 10.55 -20.24
C SER A 10 -16.12 10.64 -18.71
N ALA A 11 -17.13 10.13 -18.02
CA ALA A 11 -17.08 9.95 -16.59
C ALA A 11 -16.07 8.82 -16.29
N LEU A 12 -14.88 9.17 -15.80
CA LEU A 12 -13.96 8.24 -15.17
C LEU A 12 -14.63 7.73 -13.90
N ALA A 13 -15.01 6.46 -13.87
CA ALA A 13 -15.45 5.81 -12.65
C ALA A 13 -14.30 5.87 -11.62
N PRO A 14 -14.54 6.30 -10.37
CA PRO A 14 -13.50 6.28 -9.36
C PRO A 14 -13.08 4.84 -9.10
N GLY A 15 -11.86 4.49 -9.50
CA GLY A 15 -11.27 3.20 -9.15
C GLY A 15 -11.18 3.09 -7.63
N ILE A 16 -11.68 1.99 -7.04
CA ILE A 16 -11.50 1.71 -5.61
C ILE A 16 -10.02 1.43 -5.39
N THR A 17 -9.33 2.35 -4.73
CA THR A 17 -7.94 2.16 -4.34
C THR A 17 -7.87 1.51 -2.97
N LEU A 18 -6.77 0.77 -2.63
CA LEU A 18 -6.55 0.22 -1.28
C LEU A 18 -6.51 1.33 -0.21
N ALA A 19 -6.18 2.57 -0.58
CA ALA A 19 -6.24 3.74 0.29
C ALA A 19 -7.66 4.04 0.81
N GLN A 20 -8.70 3.53 0.12
CA GLN A 20 -10.13 3.72 0.49
C GLN A 20 -10.73 2.46 1.11
N ALA A 21 -9.94 1.40 1.37
CA ALA A 21 -10.43 0.20 2.03
C ALA A 21 -10.95 0.54 3.44
N PRO A 22 -12.15 0.06 3.81
CA PRO A 22 -12.70 0.33 5.15
C PRO A 22 -11.74 -0.11 6.26
N GLY A 23 -11.51 0.77 7.25
CA GLY A 23 -10.65 0.50 8.40
C GLY A 23 -9.15 0.64 8.13
N ILE A 24 -8.75 1.03 6.93
CA ILE A 24 -7.36 1.39 6.62
C ILE A 24 -7.29 2.88 6.29
N THR A 25 -6.42 3.59 7.02
CA THR A 25 -6.11 4.99 6.77
C THR A 25 -4.67 5.12 6.30
N ARG A 26 -4.45 5.87 5.24
CA ARG A 26 -3.10 6.11 4.69
C ARG A 26 -2.80 7.60 4.73
N THR A 27 -1.65 7.94 5.31
CA THR A 27 -1.14 9.31 5.36
C THR A 27 0.19 9.38 4.60
N ASP A 28 0.20 10.10 3.50
CA ASP A 28 1.40 10.32 2.70
C ASP A 28 2.34 11.25 3.48
N LEU A 29 3.58 10.82 3.70
CA LEU A 29 4.56 11.57 4.48
C LEU A 29 5.56 12.31 3.60
N GLN A 30 6.20 11.60 2.68
CA GLN A 30 7.16 12.18 1.73
C GLN A 30 7.32 11.30 0.51
N ARG A 31 7.73 11.92 -0.61
CA ARG A 31 7.98 11.25 -1.87
C ARG A 31 9.10 11.96 -2.61
N HIS A 32 10.11 11.23 -3.06
CA HIS A 32 11.27 11.78 -3.72
C HIS A 32 11.77 10.87 -4.83
N ASP A 33 12.20 11.48 -5.92
CA ASP A 33 12.98 10.76 -6.94
C ASP A 33 14.31 10.31 -6.33
N LEU A 34 14.72 9.08 -6.66
CA LEU A 34 16.04 8.59 -6.29
C LEU A 34 17.09 9.02 -7.33
N SER A 35 18.36 8.94 -6.95
CA SER A 35 19.47 9.15 -7.88
C SER A 35 19.56 8.09 -8.98
N ILE A 36 18.91 6.94 -8.78
CA ILE A 36 18.74 5.90 -9.79
C ILE A 36 17.61 6.30 -10.73
N PRO A 37 17.85 6.45 -12.05
CA PRO A 37 16.81 6.84 -13.00
C PRO A 37 15.60 5.89 -12.98
N GLY A 38 14.38 6.47 -13.04
CA GLY A 38 13.13 5.72 -13.09
C GLY A 38 12.66 5.16 -11.74
N ARG A 39 13.34 5.48 -10.65
CA ARG A 39 12.99 5.03 -9.29
C ARG A 39 12.65 6.20 -8.38
N GLU A 40 11.73 5.95 -7.45
CA GLU A 40 11.34 6.91 -6.43
C GLU A 40 11.17 6.23 -5.07
N MET A 41 11.31 6.99 -4.00
CA MET A 41 10.96 6.59 -2.65
C MET A 41 9.63 7.25 -2.28
N PHE A 42 8.74 6.47 -1.68
CA PHE A 42 7.47 6.94 -1.15
C PHE A 42 7.26 6.39 0.25
N GLN A 43 7.03 7.26 1.21
CA GLN A 43 6.83 6.89 2.59
C GLN A 43 5.42 7.24 3.05
N VAL A 44 4.75 6.27 3.67
CA VAL A 44 3.35 6.33 4.06
C VAL A 44 3.19 5.78 5.47
N LEU A 45 2.42 6.47 6.31
CA LEU A 45 1.90 5.89 7.54
C LEU A 45 0.59 5.16 7.20
N VAL A 46 0.52 3.88 7.50
CA VAL A 46 -0.66 3.04 7.26
C VAL A 46 -1.23 2.59 8.60
N GLU A 47 -2.47 2.95 8.87
CA GLU A 47 -3.16 2.63 10.13
C GLU A 47 -4.29 1.65 9.87
N PHE A 48 -4.41 0.65 10.73
CA PHE A 48 -5.38 -0.44 10.64
C PHE A 48 -6.27 -0.45 11.89
N ALA A 49 -7.58 -0.39 11.70
CA ALA A 49 -8.51 -0.70 12.79
C ALA A 49 -8.39 -2.18 13.19
N PRO A 50 -8.85 -2.57 14.41
CA PRO A 50 -8.77 -3.96 14.88
C PRO A 50 -9.39 -4.96 13.90
N GLY A 51 -8.67 -6.05 13.61
CA GLY A 51 -9.11 -7.13 12.73
C GLY A 51 -9.10 -6.83 11.24
N VAL A 52 -8.74 -5.63 10.84
CA VAL A 52 -8.73 -5.21 9.43
C VAL A 52 -7.58 -5.87 8.68
N VAL A 53 -7.85 -6.28 7.45
CA VAL A 53 -6.91 -6.93 6.55
C VAL A 53 -6.66 -6.05 5.32
N ALA A 54 -5.39 -5.77 5.02
CA ALA A 54 -4.97 -5.37 3.70
C ALA A 54 -4.88 -6.63 2.83
N ALA A 55 -5.78 -6.75 1.85
CA ALA A 55 -5.88 -7.93 1.00
C ALA A 55 -4.59 -8.21 0.24
N ARG A 56 -4.41 -9.46 -0.21
CA ARG A 56 -3.23 -9.87 -0.98
C ARG A 56 -2.99 -8.95 -2.18
N HIS A 57 -1.80 -8.40 -2.25
CA HIS A 57 -1.39 -7.44 -3.27
C HIS A 57 0.13 -7.44 -3.46
N SER A 58 0.59 -6.74 -4.47
CA SER A 58 2.01 -6.48 -4.72
C SER A 58 2.23 -5.00 -5.05
N HIS A 59 3.49 -4.60 -5.05
CA HIS A 59 3.94 -3.26 -5.44
C HIS A 59 4.96 -3.35 -6.57
N PRO A 60 5.08 -2.30 -7.41
CA PRO A 60 6.12 -2.24 -8.44
C PRO A 60 7.48 -1.81 -7.84
N GLY A 61 7.90 -2.48 -6.79
CA GLY A 61 9.13 -2.20 -6.06
C GLY A 61 9.18 -2.94 -4.74
N GLU A 62 10.18 -2.60 -3.95
CA GLU A 62 10.39 -3.11 -2.60
C GLU A 62 9.56 -2.30 -1.60
N GLU A 63 9.20 -2.93 -0.49
CA GLU A 63 8.61 -2.28 0.67
C GLU A 63 9.42 -2.59 1.92
N ILE A 64 9.72 -1.54 2.67
CA ILE A 64 10.37 -1.63 3.97
C ILE A 64 9.36 -1.25 5.03
N VAL A 65 9.03 -2.18 5.91
CA VAL A 65 8.05 -2.00 6.97
C VAL A 65 8.75 -1.74 8.30
N TYR A 66 8.24 -0.77 9.04
CA TYR A 66 8.54 -0.54 10.46
C TYR A 66 7.22 -0.46 11.22
N VAL A 67 6.97 -1.38 12.15
CA VAL A 67 5.74 -1.33 12.96
C VAL A 67 5.86 -0.25 14.01
N VAL A 68 4.90 0.65 14.05
CA VAL A 68 4.86 1.81 14.97
C VAL A 68 3.98 1.52 16.18
N GLU A 69 2.86 0.82 15.97
CA GLU A 69 1.84 0.57 16.99
C GLU A 69 1.14 -0.76 16.73
N GLY A 70 0.72 -1.42 17.79
CA GLY A 70 -0.11 -2.63 17.73
C GLY A 70 0.63 -3.87 17.25
N LEU A 71 -0.13 -4.86 16.79
CA LEU A 71 0.38 -6.14 16.30
C LEU A 71 -0.10 -6.38 14.87
N ILE A 72 0.81 -6.56 13.94
CA ILE A 72 0.48 -6.79 12.54
C ILE A 72 1.06 -8.12 12.09
N GLU A 73 0.21 -9.01 11.59
CA GLU A 73 0.60 -10.26 10.95
C GLU A 73 0.80 -10.01 9.45
N TYR A 74 1.97 -10.36 8.95
CA TYR A 74 2.29 -10.33 7.51
C TYR A 74 2.35 -11.73 6.95
N ARG A 75 1.72 -11.91 5.80
CA ARG A 75 1.73 -13.15 5.03
C ARG A 75 2.29 -12.87 3.65
N LEU A 76 3.53 -13.29 3.42
CA LEU A 76 4.16 -13.28 2.11
C LEU A 76 3.97 -14.66 1.46
N ASP A 77 3.56 -14.68 0.19
CA ASP A 77 3.43 -15.94 -0.54
C ASP A 77 4.74 -16.74 -0.50
N GLY A 78 4.64 -18.02 -0.19
CA GLY A 78 5.80 -18.91 -0.08
C GLY A 78 6.59 -18.84 1.23
N ARG A 79 6.15 -18.05 2.20
CA ARG A 79 6.78 -17.93 3.52
C ARG A 79 5.78 -18.17 4.66
N PRO A 80 6.23 -18.65 5.83
CA PRO A 80 5.39 -18.69 7.02
C PRO A 80 4.95 -17.29 7.43
N PRO A 81 3.71 -17.13 7.98
CA PRO A 81 3.27 -15.87 8.53
C PRO A 81 4.20 -15.39 9.64
N VAL A 82 4.38 -14.07 9.76
CA VAL A 82 5.14 -13.43 10.83
C VAL A 82 4.30 -12.32 11.46
N THR A 83 4.27 -12.27 12.80
CA THR A 83 3.61 -11.20 13.55
C THR A 83 4.68 -10.29 14.13
N LEU A 84 4.55 -9.00 13.84
CA LEU A 84 5.50 -7.97 14.27
C LEU A 84 4.89 -7.07 15.34
N GLU A 85 5.73 -6.74 16.32
CA GLU A 85 5.47 -5.78 17.40
C GLU A 85 6.07 -4.41 17.07
N PRO A 86 5.70 -3.34 17.80
CA PRO A 86 6.30 -2.02 17.61
C PRO A 86 7.83 -2.06 17.71
N GLY A 87 8.49 -1.42 16.75
CA GLY A 87 9.95 -1.40 16.62
C GLY A 87 10.52 -2.52 15.77
N GLU A 88 9.73 -3.52 15.39
CA GLU A 88 10.16 -4.59 14.50
C GLU A 88 9.98 -4.20 13.03
N VAL A 89 10.79 -4.82 12.17
CA VAL A 89 10.91 -4.48 10.76
C VAL A 89 10.72 -5.69 9.86
N LEU A 90 10.29 -5.44 8.62
CA LEU A 90 10.15 -6.46 7.59
C LEU A 90 10.59 -5.88 6.24
N PHE A 91 11.34 -6.67 5.49
CA PHE A 91 11.64 -6.36 4.09
C PHE A 91 10.75 -7.22 3.19
N ILE A 92 9.99 -6.56 2.32
CA ILE A 92 9.16 -7.20 1.31
C ILE A 92 9.85 -7.02 -0.05
N PRO A 93 10.29 -8.12 -0.68
CA PRO A 93 10.99 -8.06 -1.95
C PRO A 93 10.14 -7.47 -3.07
N TYR A 94 10.79 -7.00 -4.12
CA TYR A 94 10.13 -6.48 -5.32
C TYR A 94 9.06 -7.44 -5.83
N GLY A 95 7.83 -6.93 -5.97
CA GLY A 95 6.71 -7.67 -6.56
C GLY A 95 6.20 -8.85 -5.73
N ALA A 96 6.70 -9.06 -4.51
CA ALA A 96 6.22 -10.14 -3.66
C ALA A 96 4.75 -9.92 -3.26
N ILE A 97 3.93 -10.94 -3.50
CA ILE A 97 2.52 -10.90 -3.09
C ILE A 97 2.44 -11.11 -1.58
N HIS A 98 1.75 -10.20 -0.92
CA HIS A 98 1.61 -10.23 0.54
C HIS A 98 0.27 -9.65 1.01
N ALA A 99 -0.09 -9.97 2.24
CA ALA A 99 -1.21 -9.42 2.98
C ALA A 99 -0.74 -8.99 4.37
N ALA A 100 -1.42 -8.03 4.97
CA ALA A 100 -1.18 -7.57 6.34
C ALA A 100 -2.50 -7.54 7.10
N LYS A 101 -2.48 -7.95 8.37
CA LYS A 101 -3.66 -7.99 9.23
C LYS A 101 -3.34 -7.46 10.62
N ASN A 102 -4.17 -6.55 11.12
CA ASN A 102 -4.13 -6.18 12.53
C ASN A 102 -4.68 -7.35 13.37
N VAL A 103 -3.82 -8.01 14.11
CA VAL A 103 -4.16 -9.16 14.98
C VAL A 103 -4.20 -8.79 16.47
N GLY A 104 -3.97 -7.52 16.80
CA GLY A 104 -4.08 -7.00 18.14
C GLY A 104 -5.53 -6.61 18.51
N SER A 105 -5.71 -6.17 19.75
CA SER A 105 -7.01 -5.72 20.27
C SER A 105 -7.28 -4.24 20.05
N GLY A 106 -6.27 -3.44 19.77
CA GLY A 106 -6.35 -2.01 19.48
C GLY A 106 -5.99 -1.70 18.03
N ASP A 107 -5.82 -0.42 17.73
CA ASP A 107 -5.32 0.03 16.43
C ASP A 107 -3.89 -0.43 16.22
N ALA A 108 -3.51 -0.60 14.97
CA ALA A 108 -2.13 -0.88 14.57
C ALA A 108 -1.67 0.11 13.50
N ALA A 109 -0.37 0.35 13.45
CA ALA A 109 0.20 1.24 12.45
C ALA A 109 1.58 0.75 12.00
N GLU A 110 1.84 0.91 10.72
CA GLU A 110 3.15 0.70 10.12
C GLU A 110 3.63 1.96 9.40
N LEU A 111 4.93 2.21 9.46
CA LEU A 111 5.62 3.11 8.56
C LEU A 111 6.09 2.28 7.37
N ALA A 112 5.45 2.48 6.22
CA ALA A 112 5.80 1.81 4.98
C ALA A 112 6.69 2.72 4.13
N THR A 113 7.87 2.24 3.77
CA THR A 113 8.78 2.93 2.84
C THR A 113 8.89 2.09 1.57
N TYR A 114 8.38 2.63 0.48
CA TYR A 114 8.41 1.98 -0.83
C TYR A 114 9.56 2.53 -1.67
N ILE A 115 10.25 1.63 -2.38
CA ILE A 115 11.21 1.96 -3.44
C ILE A 115 10.58 1.49 -4.74
N LEU A 116 10.04 2.42 -5.52
CA LEU A 116 9.11 2.12 -6.61
C LEU A 116 9.69 2.42 -8.00
N GLU A 117 9.20 1.70 -8.99
CA GLU A 117 9.28 2.16 -10.38
C GLU A 117 8.29 3.30 -10.60
N LYS A 118 8.77 4.41 -11.16
CA LYS A 118 7.94 5.57 -11.48
C LYS A 118 6.90 5.23 -12.55
N GLY A 119 5.71 5.84 -12.41
CA GLY A 119 4.65 5.74 -13.40
C GLY A 119 3.83 4.45 -13.36
N LYS A 120 4.10 3.55 -12.42
CA LYS A 120 3.30 2.34 -12.21
C LYS A 120 2.34 2.48 -11.03
N PRO A 121 1.17 1.80 -11.04
CA PRO A 121 0.26 1.80 -9.89
C PRO A 121 0.94 1.23 -8.65
N LEU A 122 0.74 1.90 -7.50
CA LEU A 122 1.32 1.48 -6.22
C LEU A 122 0.85 0.08 -5.81
N PHE A 123 -0.41 -0.25 -6.06
CA PHE A 123 -1.02 -1.52 -5.69
C PHE A 123 -1.47 -2.31 -6.91
N VAL A 124 -1.19 -3.60 -6.89
CA VAL A 124 -1.76 -4.57 -7.81
C VAL A 124 -2.38 -5.68 -6.96
N LEU A 125 -3.72 -5.75 -6.93
CA LEU A 125 -4.42 -6.81 -6.20
C LEU A 125 -4.09 -8.17 -6.82
N ALA A 126 -3.79 -9.14 -5.97
CA ALA A 126 -3.59 -10.52 -6.39
C ALA A 126 -4.94 -11.26 -6.48
N GLU A 127 -5.05 -12.12 -7.49
CA GLU A 127 -6.21 -13.02 -7.66
C GLU A 127 -6.12 -14.26 -6.76
#